data_fa201f1d8121221f990e63206e4f17b5
#
_entry.id   fa201f1d8121221f990e63206e4f17b5
#
_cell.length_a   1.000
_cell.length_b   1.000
_cell.length_c   1.000
_cell.angle_alpha   90.00
_cell.angle_beta   90.00
_cell.angle_gamma   90.00
#
_symmetry.space_group_name_H-M   'P 1'
#
loop_
_entity.id
_entity.type
_entity.pdbx_description
1 polymer ?
#
loop_
_entity_poly.entity_id
_entity_poly.type
_entity_poly.pdbx_seq_one_letter_code
_entity_poly.pdbx_strand_id
1 'polypeptide(L)'
;MPKAVAVILVNWNTPAFTANCIRSLIEYCDNLLFDIIVVDNGSTDGSLSTLSTEFPELIYIDNQENLGFAEGNNKGLQHSIDAGYEYSLVINTDTLVDEDIVSGLMTHLNNYPKAAAVQPAIFWMHNRTKLWNGPCGFNALLGITYSKTQDNIQELISYQNVEWVTGCCILIRNSTLKTAGLFNKQFFLYYEDVELSYRLRSHGYEVHYLPTSKMYHEAGISGKSSTKSAEGFLNPFIHYYTSRNHIWFLRKYGKPVFYPLNWIYNAGYYLAVLAYLKLRGRNKKVSLLLKGIKEGLFTPQTLIWPNN
;
A
#
# COMPACT_ATOMS: atom_id res chain seq x y z
N MET A 1 28.91 9.91 2.68
CA MET A 1 28.59 8.61 2.05
C MET A 1 27.25 8.78 1.34
N PRO A 2 26.99 8.11 0.23
CA PRO A 2 25.66 8.16 -0.37
C PRO A 2 24.64 7.64 0.64
N LYS A 3 23.45 8.23 0.66
CA LYS A 3 22.37 7.80 1.54
C LYS A 3 21.85 6.41 1.14
N ALA A 4 21.46 5.61 2.11
CA ALA A 4 21.10 4.21 1.87
C ALA A 4 19.63 4.04 1.43
N VAL A 5 18.75 4.96 1.84
CA VAL A 5 17.29 4.83 1.71
C VAL A 5 16.73 5.95 0.84
N ALA A 6 15.88 5.61 -0.12
CA ALA A 6 14.97 6.55 -0.78
C ALA A 6 13.59 6.45 -0.15
N VAL A 7 13.10 7.53 0.47
CA VAL A 7 11.73 7.63 1.00
C VAL A 7 10.84 8.16 -0.12
N ILE A 8 9.83 7.39 -0.52
CA ILE A 8 8.96 7.66 -1.66
C ILE A 8 7.56 8.01 -1.17
N LEU A 9 7.11 9.22 -1.51
CA LEU A 9 5.79 9.77 -1.19
C LEU A 9 5.05 10.07 -2.49
N VAL A 10 3.91 9.42 -2.72
CA VAL A 10 3.06 9.72 -3.89
C VAL A 10 1.98 10.71 -3.48
N ASN A 11 2.10 11.94 -3.96
CA ASN A 11 1.13 13.01 -3.73
C ASN A 11 0.08 13.04 -4.85
N TRP A 12 -1.18 13.21 -4.47
CA TRP A 12 -2.28 13.49 -5.40
C TRP A 12 -3.34 14.38 -4.72
N ASN A 13 -3.27 15.68 -5.00
CA ASN A 13 -4.19 16.69 -4.46
C ASN A 13 -4.28 16.71 -2.91
N THR A 14 -3.15 16.47 -2.23
CA THR A 14 -3.09 16.41 -0.76
C THR A 14 -1.82 17.08 -0.21
N PRO A 15 -1.47 18.33 -0.64
CA PRO A 15 -0.18 18.93 -0.29
C PRO A 15 0.01 19.12 1.21
N ALA A 16 -1.05 19.46 1.96
CA ALA A 16 -0.95 19.64 3.41
C ALA A 16 -0.61 18.34 4.16
N PHE A 17 -1.20 17.21 3.76
CA PHE A 17 -0.85 15.91 4.35
C PHE A 17 0.58 15.51 3.99
N THR A 18 0.95 15.67 2.72
CA THR A 18 2.31 15.39 2.25
C THR A 18 3.35 16.22 2.99
N ALA A 19 3.13 17.52 3.16
CA ALA A 19 4.02 18.40 3.92
C ALA A 19 4.15 17.97 5.39
N ASN A 20 3.04 17.60 6.04
CA ASN A 20 3.07 17.13 7.42
C ASN A 20 3.86 15.81 7.57
N CYS A 21 3.66 14.87 6.64
CA CYS A 21 4.42 13.63 6.61
C CYS A 21 5.92 13.91 6.44
N ILE A 22 6.31 14.76 5.48
CA ILE A 22 7.70 15.17 5.25
C ILE A 22 8.29 15.80 6.52
N ARG A 23 7.62 16.77 7.15
CA ARG A 23 8.10 17.39 8.38
C ARG A 23 8.33 16.37 9.49
N SER A 24 7.41 15.42 9.69
CA SER A 24 7.57 14.38 10.71
C SER A 24 8.77 13.47 10.42
N LEU A 25 9.02 13.11 9.16
CA LEU A 25 10.20 12.33 8.79
C LEU A 25 11.50 13.10 9.06
N ILE A 26 11.54 14.38 8.69
CA ILE A 26 12.71 15.25 8.90
C ILE A 26 12.97 15.47 10.41
N GLU A 27 11.93 15.58 11.22
CA GLU A 27 12.02 15.85 12.66
C GLU A 27 12.47 14.62 13.45
N TYR A 28 11.94 13.42 13.13
CA TYR A 28 12.11 12.25 13.98
C TYR A 28 13.07 11.20 13.43
N CYS A 29 13.40 11.20 12.14
CA CYS A 29 14.30 10.21 11.55
C CYS A 29 15.69 10.77 11.26
N ASP A 30 16.70 9.89 11.24
CA ASP A 30 18.09 10.28 10.92
C ASP A 30 18.21 10.68 9.43
N ASN A 31 18.26 11.98 9.18
CA ASN A 31 18.33 12.58 7.84
C ASN A 31 19.63 12.25 7.08
N LEU A 32 20.62 11.66 7.72
CA LEU A 32 21.85 11.21 7.06
C LEU A 32 21.62 9.88 6.32
N LEU A 33 20.55 9.16 6.62
CA LEU A 33 20.27 7.84 6.06
C LEU A 33 19.43 7.89 4.78
N PHE A 34 18.63 8.94 4.55
CA PHE A 34 17.64 8.94 3.47
C PHE A 34 17.56 10.25 2.70
N ASP A 35 17.12 10.14 1.45
CA ASP A 35 16.57 11.24 0.65
C ASP A 35 15.07 11.04 0.47
N ILE A 36 14.33 12.14 0.32
CA ILE A 36 12.89 12.11 0.07
C ILE A 36 12.61 12.38 -1.41
N ILE A 37 11.83 11.49 -2.02
CA ILE A 37 11.35 11.58 -3.39
C ILE A 37 9.84 11.80 -3.33
N VAL A 38 9.39 12.96 -3.75
CA VAL A 38 7.97 13.30 -3.89
C VAL A 38 7.55 13.04 -5.33
N VAL A 39 6.67 12.07 -5.53
CA VAL A 39 6.08 11.79 -6.85
C VAL A 39 4.73 12.48 -6.91
N ASP A 40 4.62 13.56 -7.66
CA ASP A 40 3.32 14.19 -7.91
C ASP A 40 2.57 13.40 -8.98
N ASN A 41 1.45 12.85 -8.61
CA ASN A 41 0.68 11.93 -9.44
C ASN A 41 -0.41 12.66 -10.26
N GLY A 42 -0.02 13.76 -10.89
CA GLY A 42 -0.90 14.59 -11.72
C GLY A 42 -1.89 15.41 -10.88
N SER A 43 -1.39 16.09 -9.83
CA SER A 43 -2.22 16.99 -9.02
C SER A 43 -2.65 18.22 -9.82
N THR A 44 -3.87 18.69 -9.55
CA THR A 44 -4.47 19.88 -10.22
C THR A 44 -4.72 21.05 -9.28
N ASP A 45 -4.33 20.89 -8.01
CA ASP A 45 -4.55 21.87 -6.93
C ASP A 45 -3.32 22.74 -6.60
N GLY A 46 -2.25 22.65 -7.41
CA GLY A 46 -1.00 23.35 -7.16
C GLY A 46 -0.08 22.65 -6.15
N SER A 47 -0.36 21.40 -5.81
CA SER A 47 0.43 20.62 -4.86
C SER A 47 1.93 20.64 -5.17
N LEU A 48 2.32 20.36 -6.41
CA LEU A 48 3.73 20.28 -6.82
C LEU A 48 4.46 21.60 -6.56
N SER A 49 3.86 22.72 -6.96
CA SER A 49 4.44 24.06 -6.73
C SER A 49 4.54 24.39 -5.24
N THR A 50 3.48 24.07 -4.47
CA THR A 50 3.45 24.30 -3.02
C THR A 50 4.57 23.53 -2.32
N LEU A 51 4.68 22.24 -2.59
CA LEU A 51 5.66 21.37 -1.94
C LEU A 51 7.10 21.71 -2.37
N SER A 52 7.33 21.98 -3.65
CA SER A 52 8.69 22.34 -4.14
C SER A 52 9.15 23.72 -3.66
N THR A 53 8.23 24.63 -3.36
CA THR A 53 8.56 25.91 -2.72
C THR A 53 8.89 25.74 -1.24
N GLU A 54 8.17 24.87 -0.53
CA GLU A 54 8.38 24.64 0.91
C GLU A 54 9.60 23.77 1.19
N PHE A 55 9.88 22.78 0.33
CA PHE A 55 10.99 21.82 0.48
C PHE A 55 11.83 21.75 -0.79
N PRO A 56 12.57 22.83 -1.15
CA PRO A 56 13.29 22.93 -2.43
C PRO A 56 14.45 21.92 -2.58
N GLU A 57 14.90 21.32 -1.47
CA GLU A 57 16.00 20.35 -1.45
C GLU A 57 15.58 18.91 -1.78
N LEU A 58 14.28 18.62 -1.88
CA LEU A 58 13.77 17.28 -2.14
C LEU A 58 13.80 16.95 -3.64
N ILE A 59 13.72 15.66 -3.93
CA ILE A 59 13.63 15.16 -5.30
C ILE A 59 12.17 15.12 -5.73
N TYR A 60 11.84 15.71 -6.89
CA TYR A 60 10.47 15.76 -7.40
C TYR A 60 10.37 15.01 -8.73
N ILE A 61 9.32 14.17 -8.86
CA ILE A 61 8.93 13.49 -10.08
C ILE A 61 7.50 13.90 -10.41
N ASP A 62 7.27 14.50 -11.57
CA ASP A 62 5.95 14.91 -12.05
C ASP A 62 5.42 13.91 -13.07
N ASN A 63 4.38 13.17 -12.72
CA ASN A 63 3.75 12.20 -13.61
C ASN A 63 2.74 12.84 -14.58
N GLN A 64 2.34 14.11 -14.36
CA GLN A 64 1.36 14.88 -15.16
C GLN A 64 -0.04 14.25 -15.26
N GLU A 65 -0.23 13.02 -14.85
CA GLU A 65 -1.50 12.31 -14.81
C GLU A 65 -1.55 11.34 -13.61
N ASN A 66 -2.76 10.98 -13.18
CA ASN A 66 -2.93 10.01 -12.10
C ASN A 66 -2.73 8.57 -12.60
N LEU A 67 -1.54 8.05 -12.35
CA LEU A 67 -1.14 6.67 -12.70
C LEU A 67 -1.60 5.62 -11.66
N GLY A 68 -2.33 6.03 -10.61
CA GLY A 68 -2.69 5.17 -9.49
C GLY A 68 -1.54 4.99 -8.48
N PHE A 69 -1.81 4.21 -7.44
CA PHE A 69 -0.83 3.94 -6.39
C PHE A 69 0.36 3.11 -6.89
N ALA A 70 0.07 2.02 -7.63
CA ALA A 70 1.09 1.09 -8.09
C ALA A 70 2.12 1.77 -8.99
N GLU A 71 1.68 2.40 -10.08
CA GLU A 71 2.60 3.00 -11.05
C GLU A 71 3.18 4.33 -10.53
N GLY A 72 2.42 5.10 -9.73
CA GLY A 72 2.94 6.28 -9.05
C GLY A 72 4.17 5.94 -8.18
N ASN A 73 4.05 4.89 -7.34
CA ASN A 73 5.20 4.43 -6.55
C ASN A 73 6.31 3.82 -7.42
N ASN A 74 5.98 3.14 -8.51
CA ASN A 74 6.99 2.58 -9.42
C ASN A 74 7.92 3.64 -10.00
N LYS A 75 7.44 4.87 -10.24
CA LYS A 75 8.30 5.98 -10.69
C LYS A 75 9.37 6.31 -9.65
N GLY A 76 8.98 6.40 -8.38
CA GLY A 76 9.92 6.61 -7.28
C GLY A 76 10.85 5.42 -7.04
N LEU A 77 10.31 4.19 -7.09
CA LEU A 77 11.08 2.96 -6.94
C LEU A 77 12.12 2.79 -8.04
N GLN A 78 11.76 3.08 -9.30
CA GLN A 78 12.69 3.02 -10.42
C GLN A 78 13.80 4.05 -10.26
N HIS A 79 13.45 5.30 -9.90
CA HIS A 79 14.45 6.33 -9.59
C HIS A 79 15.40 5.88 -8.47
N SER A 80 14.86 5.33 -7.38
CA SER A 80 15.67 4.80 -6.28
C SER A 80 16.65 3.72 -6.72
N ILE A 81 16.21 2.79 -7.56
CA ILE A 81 17.04 1.71 -8.10
C ILE A 81 18.13 2.25 -9.01
N ASP A 82 17.80 3.19 -9.90
CA ASP A 82 18.71 3.77 -10.89
C ASP A 82 19.77 4.68 -10.24
N ALA A 83 19.37 5.39 -9.17
CA ALA A 83 20.27 6.22 -8.37
C ALA A 83 21.16 5.41 -7.40
N GLY A 84 20.91 4.09 -7.27
CA GLY A 84 21.78 3.19 -6.50
C GLY A 84 21.48 3.12 -5.01
N TYR A 85 20.29 3.56 -4.55
CA TYR A 85 19.89 3.35 -3.16
C TYR A 85 19.76 1.86 -2.85
N GLU A 86 20.12 1.48 -1.62
CA GLU A 86 20.02 0.07 -1.16
C GLU A 86 18.58 -0.32 -0.83
N TYR A 87 17.82 0.64 -0.29
CA TYR A 87 16.44 0.45 0.16
C TYR A 87 15.53 1.54 -0.40
N SER A 88 14.25 1.17 -0.55
CA SER A 88 13.16 2.10 -0.83
C SER A 88 12.10 1.99 0.27
N LEU A 89 11.78 3.12 0.91
CA LEU A 89 10.66 3.23 1.84
C LEU A 89 9.48 3.86 1.11
N VAL A 90 8.50 3.05 0.74
CA VAL A 90 7.19 3.54 0.28
C VAL A 90 6.38 3.92 1.51
N ILE A 91 5.86 5.14 1.57
CA ILE A 91 5.05 5.63 2.67
C ILE A 91 3.93 6.55 2.19
N ASN A 92 2.71 6.34 2.70
CA ASN A 92 1.56 7.17 2.36
C ASN A 92 1.70 8.59 2.92
N THR A 93 1.18 9.56 2.18
CA THR A 93 1.23 10.98 2.54
C THR A 93 0.36 11.36 3.74
N ASP A 94 -0.69 10.57 4.05
CA ASP A 94 -1.59 10.76 5.19
C ASP A 94 -1.12 10.02 6.46
N THR A 95 0.21 10.01 6.67
CA THR A 95 0.87 9.36 7.80
C THR A 95 1.74 10.35 8.59
N LEU A 96 1.99 10.03 9.86
CA LEU A 96 2.96 10.73 10.72
C LEU A 96 3.81 9.71 11.47
N VAL A 97 5.06 10.10 11.74
CA VAL A 97 5.97 9.40 12.64
C VAL A 97 6.30 10.28 13.84
N ASP A 98 6.61 9.69 14.98
CA ASP A 98 7.10 10.35 16.19
C ASP A 98 8.32 9.61 16.80
N GLU A 99 8.95 8.74 15.99
CA GLU A 99 10.19 8.04 16.28
C GLU A 99 10.95 7.74 14.98
N ASP A 100 12.23 7.35 15.07
CA ASP A 100 13.04 6.99 13.90
C ASP A 100 12.69 5.61 13.36
N ILE A 101 11.68 5.56 12.51
CA ILE A 101 11.28 4.32 11.83
C ILE A 101 12.27 3.89 10.74
N VAL A 102 12.99 4.83 10.13
CA VAL A 102 13.92 4.53 9.01
C VAL A 102 15.07 3.68 9.49
N SER A 103 15.76 4.12 10.57
CA SER A 103 16.84 3.35 11.18
C SER A 103 16.38 2.01 11.70
N GLY A 104 15.20 1.94 12.35
CA GLY A 104 14.63 0.72 12.89
C GLY A 104 14.36 -0.33 11.81
N LEU A 105 13.65 0.05 10.74
CA LEU A 105 13.33 -0.83 9.64
C LEU A 105 14.57 -1.27 8.84
N MET A 106 15.51 -0.35 8.60
CA MET A 106 16.77 -0.64 7.90
C MET A 106 17.63 -1.62 8.71
N THR A 107 17.81 -1.38 10.02
CA THR A 107 18.54 -2.28 10.92
C THR A 107 17.92 -3.67 10.92
N HIS A 108 16.58 -3.75 10.93
CA HIS A 108 15.89 -5.03 10.84
C HIS A 108 16.23 -5.78 9.55
N LEU A 109 16.11 -5.14 8.38
CA LEU A 109 16.45 -5.80 7.11
C LEU A 109 17.92 -6.21 7.08
N ASN A 110 18.86 -5.42 7.63
CA ASN A 110 20.28 -5.78 7.71
C ASN A 110 20.51 -7.06 8.51
N ASN A 111 19.78 -7.22 9.62
CA ASN A 111 19.88 -8.40 10.51
C ASN A 111 19.19 -9.65 9.92
N TYR A 112 18.26 -9.47 8.95
CA TYR A 112 17.51 -10.56 8.34
C TYR A 112 17.66 -10.56 6.81
N PRO A 113 18.76 -11.10 6.26
CA PRO A 113 19.05 -11.02 4.81
C PRO A 113 18.01 -11.70 3.90
N LYS A 114 17.21 -12.65 4.43
CA LYS A 114 16.08 -13.26 3.69
C LYS A 114 14.86 -12.35 3.59
N ALA A 115 14.76 -11.33 4.45
CA ALA A 115 13.65 -10.39 4.40
C ALA A 115 13.84 -9.41 3.24
N ALA A 116 12.93 -9.47 2.27
CA ALA A 116 12.87 -8.53 1.16
C ALA A 116 12.23 -7.21 1.57
N ALA A 117 11.27 -7.27 2.49
CA ALA A 117 10.48 -6.12 2.89
C ALA A 117 10.06 -6.21 4.36
N VAL A 118 9.84 -5.06 4.98
CA VAL A 118 9.37 -4.95 6.35
C VAL A 118 8.40 -3.77 6.50
N GLN A 119 7.30 -3.97 7.22
CA GLN A 119 6.37 -2.92 7.63
C GLN A 119 6.44 -2.68 9.14
N PRO A 120 6.23 -1.42 9.61
CA PRO A 120 6.07 -1.10 11.03
C PRO A 120 4.68 -1.46 11.55
N ALA A 121 4.47 -1.31 12.85
CA ALA A 121 3.13 -1.24 13.44
C ALA A 121 2.48 0.09 13.07
N ILE A 122 1.28 0.03 12.48
CA ILE A 122 0.56 1.21 12.02
C ILE A 122 -0.68 1.42 12.88
N PHE A 123 -0.74 2.56 13.54
CA PHE A 123 -1.82 2.95 14.44
C PHE A 123 -2.76 3.95 13.78
N TRP A 124 -3.98 4.06 14.29
CA TRP A 124 -4.89 5.13 13.91
C TRP A 124 -4.37 6.48 14.39
N MET A 125 -4.38 7.50 13.52
CA MET A 125 -4.00 8.87 13.89
C MET A 125 -4.86 9.43 15.04
N HIS A 126 -6.17 9.24 14.98
CA HIS A 126 -7.13 9.71 15.99
C HIS A 126 -7.18 8.82 17.25
N ASN A 127 -6.58 7.62 17.22
CA ASN A 127 -6.47 6.73 18.37
C ASN A 127 -5.14 5.97 18.32
N ARG A 128 -4.09 6.61 18.84
CA ARG A 128 -2.70 6.13 18.79
C ARG A 128 -2.43 4.87 19.63
N THR A 129 -3.43 4.34 20.34
CA THR A 129 -3.34 3.06 21.05
C THR A 129 -3.95 1.91 20.29
N LYS A 130 -4.70 2.18 19.21
CA LYS A 130 -5.38 1.17 18.42
C LYS A 130 -4.66 0.95 17.09
N LEU A 131 -4.28 -0.31 16.83
CA LEU A 131 -3.70 -0.70 15.54
C LEU A 131 -4.70 -0.48 14.41
N TRP A 132 -4.23 0.21 13.36
CA TRP A 132 -4.90 0.25 12.06
C TRP A 132 -4.51 -0.96 11.23
N ASN A 133 -3.21 -1.30 11.18
CA ASN A 133 -2.68 -2.44 10.48
C ASN A 133 -1.53 -3.07 11.28
N GLY A 134 -1.64 -4.37 11.52
CA GLY A 134 -0.66 -5.20 12.21
C GLY A 134 -0.18 -6.36 11.33
N PRO A 135 0.12 -7.53 11.90
CA PRO A 135 0.52 -8.70 11.14
C PRO A 135 -0.56 -9.12 10.13
N CYS A 136 -0.15 -9.28 8.87
CA CYS A 136 -1.06 -9.56 7.76
C CYS A 136 -1.00 -11.01 7.31
N GLY A 137 -2.15 -11.57 6.97
CA GLY A 137 -2.26 -12.95 6.50
C GLY A 137 -3.36 -13.14 5.46
N PHE A 138 -3.47 -14.37 4.98
CA PHE A 138 -4.46 -14.80 4.01
C PHE A 138 -5.16 -16.07 4.50
N ASN A 139 -6.47 -16.01 4.63
CA ASN A 139 -7.26 -17.21 4.87
C ASN A 139 -7.49 -17.95 3.55
N ALA A 140 -6.65 -18.94 3.28
CA ALA A 140 -6.71 -19.70 2.04
C ALA A 140 -8.04 -20.46 1.86
N LEU A 141 -8.72 -20.85 2.95
CA LEU A 141 -10.02 -21.55 2.91
C LEU A 141 -11.13 -20.65 2.40
N LEU A 142 -11.15 -19.39 2.85
CA LEU A 142 -12.17 -18.42 2.48
C LEU A 142 -11.75 -17.51 1.32
N GLY A 143 -10.46 -17.48 0.99
CA GLY A 143 -9.91 -16.63 -0.07
C GLY A 143 -9.91 -15.15 0.30
N ILE A 144 -9.63 -14.80 1.55
CA ILE A 144 -9.64 -13.41 2.02
C ILE A 144 -8.31 -13.02 2.68
N THR A 145 -7.84 -11.80 2.41
CA THR A 145 -6.75 -11.18 3.14
C THR A 145 -7.26 -10.59 4.46
N TYR A 146 -6.42 -10.59 5.48
CA TYR A 146 -6.73 -9.95 6.76
C TYR A 146 -5.49 -9.29 7.35
N SER A 147 -5.72 -8.32 8.23
CA SER A 147 -4.71 -7.78 9.13
C SER A 147 -5.19 -7.94 10.56
N LYS A 148 -4.30 -8.38 11.45
CA LYS A 148 -4.62 -8.46 12.89
C LYS A 148 -4.55 -7.06 13.49
N THR A 149 -5.63 -6.63 14.13
CA THR A 149 -5.76 -5.31 14.77
C THR A 149 -6.11 -5.43 16.25
N GLN A 150 -5.51 -6.42 16.94
CA GLN A 150 -5.80 -6.68 18.35
C GLN A 150 -5.33 -5.51 19.22
N ASP A 151 -6.12 -5.19 20.25
CA ASP A 151 -5.86 -4.06 21.16
C ASP A 151 -4.68 -4.32 22.13
N ASN A 152 -4.20 -5.56 22.26
CA ASN A 152 -3.09 -5.94 23.16
C ASN A 152 -1.75 -5.92 22.42
N ILE A 153 -1.21 -4.72 22.21
CA ILE A 153 0.12 -4.49 21.62
C ILE A 153 1.26 -5.11 22.42
N GLN A 154 1.07 -5.30 23.73
CA GLN A 154 2.08 -5.85 24.63
C GLN A 154 2.49 -7.30 24.29
N GLU A 155 1.68 -8.04 23.54
CA GLU A 155 1.99 -9.40 23.08
C GLU A 155 2.82 -9.43 21.78
N LEU A 156 2.97 -8.31 21.08
CA LEU A 156 3.72 -8.21 19.83
C LEU A 156 5.11 -7.61 20.06
N ILE A 157 5.95 -8.33 20.82
CA ILE A 157 7.31 -7.84 21.15
C ILE A 157 8.33 -8.20 20.07
N SER A 158 8.10 -9.27 19.30
CA SER A 158 9.02 -9.77 18.28
C SER A 158 8.48 -9.59 16.88
N TYR A 159 9.39 -9.44 15.91
CA TYR A 159 9.00 -9.42 14.51
C TYR A 159 8.28 -10.73 14.10
N GLN A 160 7.48 -10.65 13.05
CA GLN A 160 6.77 -11.80 12.48
C GLN A 160 7.04 -11.87 10.98
N ASN A 161 7.37 -13.08 10.48
CA ASN A 161 7.28 -13.37 9.06
C ASN A 161 5.79 -13.52 8.70
N VAL A 162 5.30 -12.64 7.85
CA VAL A 162 3.88 -12.53 7.50
C VAL A 162 3.63 -12.93 6.05
N GLU A 163 2.37 -13.07 5.65
CA GLU A 163 2.08 -13.43 4.26
C GLU A 163 2.12 -12.24 3.32
N TRP A 164 1.80 -11.04 3.83
CA TRP A 164 1.90 -9.79 3.07
C TRP A 164 2.12 -8.61 4.01
N VAL A 165 2.59 -7.50 3.45
CA VAL A 165 2.82 -6.22 4.11
C VAL A 165 2.11 -5.12 3.35
N THR A 166 1.62 -4.10 4.07
CA THR A 166 0.84 -3.03 3.46
C THR A 166 1.70 -1.96 2.80
N GLY A 167 1.29 -1.51 1.61
CA GLY A 167 1.89 -0.38 0.91
C GLY A 167 1.75 0.97 1.62
N CYS A 168 0.97 1.03 2.71
CA CYS A 168 0.87 2.25 3.53
C CYS A 168 2.23 2.68 4.10
N CYS A 169 3.05 1.71 4.55
CA CYS A 169 4.46 1.93 4.91
C CYS A 169 5.22 0.61 4.80
N ILE A 170 6.17 0.58 3.88
CA ILE A 170 6.96 -0.62 3.62
C ILE A 170 8.39 -0.23 3.20
N LEU A 171 9.38 -0.68 3.95
CA LEU A 171 10.79 -0.63 3.53
C LEU A 171 11.11 -1.88 2.72
N ILE A 172 11.63 -1.71 1.51
CA ILE A 172 11.92 -2.79 0.57
C ILE A 172 13.40 -2.74 0.18
N ARG A 173 14.05 -3.89 0.14
CA ARG A 173 15.40 -4.03 -0.38
C ARG A 173 15.39 -3.96 -1.91
N ASN A 174 16.06 -2.96 -2.51
CA ASN A 174 16.04 -2.73 -3.96
C ASN A 174 16.58 -3.90 -4.78
N SER A 175 17.55 -4.67 -4.27
CA SER A 175 18.03 -5.88 -4.94
C SER A 175 16.93 -6.93 -5.15
N THR A 176 15.94 -7.02 -4.25
CA THR A 176 14.81 -7.96 -4.40
C THR A 176 13.80 -7.47 -5.42
N LEU A 177 13.62 -6.15 -5.56
CA LEU A 177 12.80 -5.55 -6.62
C LEU A 177 13.41 -5.75 -8.01
N LYS A 178 14.74 -5.68 -8.13
CA LYS A 178 15.44 -6.01 -9.40
C LYS A 178 15.16 -7.45 -9.84
N THR A 179 14.98 -8.37 -8.91
CA THR A 179 14.72 -9.79 -9.19
C THR A 179 13.23 -10.06 -9.40
N ALA A 180 12.37 -9.58 -8.50
CA ALA A 180 10.95 -9.89 -8.51
C ALA A 180 10.11 -8.90 -9.32
N GLY A 181 10.65 -7.73 -9.68
CA GLY A 181 9.95 -6.62 -10.33
C GLY A 181 9.23 -5.69 -9.33
N LEU A 182 8.80 -4.54 -9.84
CA LEU A 182 8.10 -3.48 -9.09
C LEU A 182 6.63 -3.85 -8.84
N PHE A 183 5.83 -2.93 -8.29
CA PHE A 183 4.38 -3.13 -8.20
C PHE A 183 3.77 -3.43 -9.56
N ASN A 184 2.83 -4.36 -9.61
CA ASN A 184 2.11 -4.62 -10.85
C ASN A 184 1.11 -3.48 -11.13
N LYS A 185 1.43 -2.62 -12.10
CA LYS A 185 0.66 -1.42 -12.46
C LYS A 185 -0.78 -1.69 -12.87
N GLN A 186 -1.12 -2.92 -13.33
CA GLN A 186 -2.47 -3.30 -13.70
C GLN A 186 -3.45 -3.23 -12.52
N PHE A 187 -2.94 -3.37 -11.30
CA PHE A 187 -3.76 -3.22 -10.09
C PHE A 187 -4.24 -1.78 -9.89
N PHE A 188 -3.47 -0.78 -10.26
CA PHE A 188 -3.73 0.64 -10.10
C PHE A 188 -3.81 1.07 -8.63
N LEU A 189 -4.70 0.46 -7.84
CA LEU A 189 -4.94 0.75 -6.41
C LEU A 189 -5.59 -0.47 -5.74
N TYR A 190 -5.11 -0.83 -4.55
CA TYR A 190 -5.49 -2.01 -3.73
C TYR A 190 -5.03 -3.35 -4.30
N TYR A 191 -4.50 -4.20 -3.43
CA TYR A 191 -3.92 -5.51 -3.71
C TYR A 191 -2.58 -5.51 -4.45
N GLU A 192 -2.04 -4.37 -4.89
CA GLU A 192 -0.69 -4.28 -5.47
C GLU A 192 0.39 -4.67 -4.45
N ASP A 193 0.19 -4.30 -3.17
CA ASP A 193 1.05 -4.61 -2.04
C ASP A 193 0.95 -6.10 -1.64
N VAL A 194 -0.25 -6.64 -1.61
CA VAL A 194 -0.49 -8.07 -1.39
C VAL A 194 0.18 -8.89 -2.51
N GLU A 195 -0.02 -8.48 -3.76
CA GLU A 195 0.56 -9.16 -4.93
C GLU A 195 2.10 -9.13 -4.88
N LEU A 196 2.69 -7.96 -4.65
CA LEU A 196 4.14 -7.82 -4.54
C LEU A 196 4.70 -8.72 -3.43
N SER A 197 4.05 -8.75 -2.27
CA SER A 197 4.45 -9.60 -1.14
C SER A 197 4.44 -11.09 -1.52
N TYR A 198 3.39 -11.55 -2.18
CA TYR A 198 3.30 -12.93 -2.66
C TYR A 198 4.33 -13.26 -3.73
N ARG A 199 4.62 -12.32 -4.62
CA ARG A 199 5.64 -12.47 -5.65
C ARG A 199 7.05 -12.52 -5.06
N LEU A 200 7.38 -11.65 -4.10
CA LEU A 200 8.64 -11.71 -3.34
C LEU A 200 8.79 -13.09 -2.66
N ARG A 201 7.73 -13.57 -2.00
CA ARG A 201 7.74 -14.87 -1.34
C ARG A 201 7.90 -16.04 -2.33
N SER A 202 7.35 -15.93 -3.54
CA SER A 202 7.54 -16.96 -4.58
C SER A 202 8.99 -17.04 -5.09
N HIS A 203 9.78 -15.99 -4.90
CA HIS A 203 11.22 -15.96 -5.15
C HIS A 203 12.06 -16.41 -3.93
N GLY A 204 11.42 -16.94 -2.87
CA GLY A 204 12.09 -17.47 -1.68
C GLY A 204 12.45 -16.41 -0.63
N TYR A 205 11.99 -15.17 -0.79
CA TYR A 205 12.16 -14.13 0.21
C TYR A 205 11.10 -14.20 1.30
N GLU A 206 11.34 -13.50 2.41
CA GLU A 206 10.40 -13.28 3.49
C GLU A 206 9.91 -11.83 3.49
N VAL A 207 8.71 -11.59 4.02
CA VAL A 207 8.20 -10.24 4.30
C VAL A 207 7.83 -10.15 5.78
N HIS A 208 8.26 -9.09 6.44
CA HIS A 208 8.24 -9.03 7.90
C HIS A 208 7.35 -7.89 8.41
N TYR A 209 6.73 -8.13 9.55
CA TYR A 209 6.09 -7.12 10.40
C TYR A 209 6.98 -6.85 11.61
N LEU A 210 7.31 -5.58 11.88
CA LEU A 210 8.17 -5.15 12.98
C LEU A 210 7.37 -4.28 13.96
N PRO A 211 6.93 -4.85 15.11
CA PRO A 211 6.08 -4.12 16.06
C PRO A 211 6.82 -3.03 16.85
N THR A 212 8.14 -3.07 16.90
CA THR A 212 8.96 -2.09 17.62
C THR A 212 9.15 -0.76 16.90
N SER A 213 8.89 -0.71 15.59
CA SER A 213 8.79 0.53 14.82
C SER A 213 7.32 0.90 14.64
N LYS A 214 6.97 2.16 14.91
CA LYS A 214 5.56 2.61 14.97
C LYS A 214 5.34 3.85 14.14
N MET A 215 4.16 3.93 13.54
CA MET A 215 3.68 5.12 12.84
C MET A 215 2.17 5.27 12.93
N TYR A 216 1.66 6.42 12.50
CA TYR A 216 0.24 6.76 12.58
C TYR A 216 -0.33 7.06 11.21
N HIS A 217 -1.56 6.63 10.96
CA HIS A 217 -2.23 6.77 9.68
C HIS A 217 -3.64 7.35 9.86
N GLU A 218 -3.96 8.40 9.09
CA GLU A 218 -5.31 8.99 9.10
C GLU A 218 -6.34 8.07 8.44
N ALA A 219 -5.89 7.34 7.46
CA ALA A 219 -6.62 6.37 6.64
C ALA A 219 -7.77 6.94 5.80
N GLY A 220 -7.58 6.86 4.52
CA GLY A 220 -8.63 7.06 3.53
C GLY A 220 -8.84 8.50 3.10
N ILE A 221 -7.86 9.37 3.23
CA ILE A 221 -7.93 10.75 2.73
C ILE A 221 -8.14 10.74 1.21
N SER A 222 -7.33 9.99 0.45
CA SER A 222 -7.48 9.90 -1.01
C SER A 222 -8.72 9.13 -1.47
N GLY A 223 -9.30 8.31 -0.59
CA GLY A 223 -10.49 7.50 -0.89
C GLY A 223 -11.82 8.08 -0.43
N LYS A 224 -11.80 9.21 0.32
CA LYS A 224 -13.00 9.86 0.85
C LYS A 224 -13.22 11.21 0.19
N SER A 225 -14.49 11.55 -0.05
CA SER A 225 -14.90 12.91 -0.39
C SER A 225 -15.02 13.74 0.89
N SER A 226 -14.59 15.00 0.84
CA SER A 226 -14.78 15.98 1.94
C SER A 226 -16.26 16.24 2.24
N THR A 227 -17.13 16.04 1.24
CA THR A 227 -18.57 16.22 1.37
C THR A 227 -19.31 14.91 1.12
N LYS A 228 -20.38 14.66 1.90
CA LYS A 228 -21.24 13.48 1.74
C LYS A 228 -22.07 13.62 0.48
N SER A 229 -21.80 12.78 -0.51
CA SER A 229 -22.62 12.65 -1.73
C SER A 229 -23.79 11.67 -1.53
N ALA A 230 -24.66 11.52 -2.53
CA ALA A 230 -25.68 10.46 -2.57
C ALA A 230 -25.07 9.06 -2.40
N GLU A 231 -23.82 8.87 -2.85
CA GLU A 231 -23.05 7.63 -2.70
C GLU A 231 -22.37 7.49 -1.31
N GLY A 232 -22.49 8.48 -0.41
CA GLY A 232 -21.81 8.54 0.88
C GLY A 232 -20.42 9.19 0.77
N PHE A 233 -19.55 8.95 1.76
CA PHE A 233 -18.21 9.54 1.81
C PHE A 233 -17.18 8.79 0.96
N LEU A 234 -17.28 7.45 0.87
CA LEU A 234 -16.30 6.64 0.13
C LEU A 234 -16.50 6.78 -1.38
N ASN A 235 -15.39 6.97 -2.10
CA ASN A 235 -15.38 7.02 -3.55
C ASN A 235 -15.89 5.69 -4.13
N PRO A 236 -16.85 5.72 -5.06
CA PRO A 236 -17.39 4.51 -5.69
C PRO A 236 -16.34 3.61 -6.37
N PHE A 237 -15.24 4.16 -6.88
CA PHE A 237 -14.16 3.39 -7.52
C PHE A 237 -13.45 2.41 -6.57
N ILE A 238 -13.52 2.62 -5.25
CA ILE A 238 -12.98 1.68 -4.26
C ILE A 238 -13.61 0.29 -4.47
N HIS A 239 -14.93 0.22 -4.65
CA HIS A 239 -15.63 -1.04 -4.87
C HIS A 239 -15.21 -1.74 -6.17
N TYR A 240 -14.91 -0.97 -7.22
CA TYR A 240 -14.40 -1.50 -8.48
C TYR A 240 -13.01 -2.12 -8.30
N TYR A 241 -12.04 -1.36 -7.82
CA TYR A 241 -10.68 -1.85 -7.71
C TYR A 241 -10.56 -2.99 -6.69
N THR A 242 -11.16 -2.87 -5.51
CA THR A 242 -11.07 -3.92 -4.49
C THR A 242 -11.68 -5.24 -4.97
N SER A 243 -12.84 -5.23 -5.64
CA SER A 243 -13.44 -6.48 -6.14
C SER A 243 -12.67 -7.08 -7.30
N ARG A 244 -12.27 -6.26 -8.29
CA ARG A 244 -11.50 -6.71 -9.45
C ARG A 244 -10.17 -7.33 -9.03
N ASN A 245 -9.42 -6.60 -8.23
CA ASN A 245 -8.06 -6.96 -7.84
C ASN A 245 -8.04 -8.16 -6.88
N HIS A 246 -9.01 -8.24 -5.97
CA HIS A 246 -9.19 -9.42 -5.14
C HIS A 246 -9.42 -10.69 -5.97
N ILE A 247 -10.31 -10.62 -6.98
CA ILE A 247 -10.56 -11.76 -7.86
C ILE A 247 -9.31 -12.11 -8.68
N TRP A 248 -8.57 -11.12 -9.20
CA TRP A 248 -7.31 -11.35 -9.87
C TRP A 248 -6.29 -12.06 -8.97
N PHE A 249 -6.16 -11.58 -7.72
CA PHE A 249 -5.29 -12.21 -6.73
C PHE A 249 -5.69 -13.66 -6.46
N LEU A 250 -6.98 -13.95 -6.25
CA LEU A 250 -7.47 -15.31 -6.04
C LEU A 250 -7.20 -16.24 -7.24
N ARG A 251 -7.37 -15.74 -8.45
CA ARG A 251 -7.12 -16.52 -9.67
C ARG A 251 -5.66 -16.91 -9.84
N LYS A 252 -4.72 -16.17 -9.27
CA LYS A 252 -3.27 -16.45 -9.35
C LYS A 252 -2.75 -17.20 -8.12
N TYR A 253 -3.11 -16.74 -6.93
CA TYR A 253 -2.52 -17.19 -5.66
C TYR A 253 -3.45 -18.05 -4.80
N GLY A 254 -4.72 -18.15 -5.16
CA GLY A 254 -5.66 -19.05 -4.50
C GLY A 254 -5.22 -20.51 -4.63
N LYS A 255 -5.43 -21.31 -3.58
CA LYS A 255 -5.11 -22.75 -3.61
C LYS A 255 -6.24 -23.50 -4.31
N PRO A 256 -5.97 -24.25 -5.41
CA PRO A 256 -7.02 -24.93 -6.20
C PRO A 256 -7.93 -25.84 -5.37
N VAL A 257 -7.40 -26.52 -4.34
CA VAL A 257 -8.19 -27.39 -3.44
C VAL A 257 -9.29 -26.64 -2.70
N PHE A 258 -9.13 -25.34 -2.47
CA PHE A 258 -10.12 -24.51 -1.78
C PHE A 258 -10.99 -23.67 -2.72
N TYR A 259 -10.79 -23.73 -4.04
CA TYR A 259 -11.58 -22.91 -5.00
C TYR A 259 -13.09 -23.01 -4.81
N PRO A 260 -13.72 -24.19 -4.63
CA PRO A 260 -15.16 -24.24 -4.44
C PRO A 260 -15.64 -23.41 -3.24
N LEU A 261 -14.94 -23.50 -2.11
CA LEU A 261 -15.27 -22.74 -0.90
C LEU A 261 -14.95 -21.24 -1.07
N ASN A 262 -13.80 -20.92 -1.68
CA ASN A 262 -13.45 -19.53 -1.96
C ASN A 262 -14.53 -18.84 -2.81
N TRP A 263 -14.96 -19.48 -3.91
CA TRP A 263 -15.95 -18.90 -4.81
C TRP A 263 -17.33 -18.79 -4.18
N ILE A 264 -17.78 -19.82 -3.42
CA ILE A 264 -19.05 -19.78 -2.69
C ILE A 264 -19.05 -18.66 -1.65
N TYR A 265 -18.01 -18.59 -0.82
CA TYR A 265 -17.90 -17.57 0.22
C TYR A 265 -17.88 -16.15 -0.38
N ASN A 266 -17.01 -15.91 -1.36
CA ASN A 266 -16.87 -14.58 -1.96
C ASN A 266 -18.08 -14.18 -2.82
N ALA A 267 -18.76 -15.12 -3.48
CA ALA A 267 -20.03 -14.84 -4.13
C ALA A 267 -21.09 -14.39 -3.14
N GLY A 268 -21.20 -15.10 -2.00
CA GLY A 268 -22.12 -14.69 -0.91
C GLY A 268 -21.78 -13.31 -0.35
N TYR A 269 -20.50 -13.04 -0.12
CA TYR A 269 -20.03 -11.72 0.32
C TYR A 269 -20.39 -10.61 -0.68
N TYR A 270 -20.09 -10.79 -1.96
CA TYR A 270 -20.41 -9.78 -2.98
C TYR A 270 -21.92 -9.59 -3.14
N LEU A 271 -22.73 -10.65 -3.06
CA LEU A 271 -24.17 -10.54 -3.08
C LEU A 271 -24.70 -9.74 -1.89
N ALA A 272 -24.17 -9.97 -0.69
CA ALA A 272 -24.54 -9.20 0.50
C ALA A 272 -24.17 -7.71 0.37
N VAL A 273 -22.98 -7.41 -0.15
CA VAL A 273 -22.55 -6.03 -0.41
C VAL A 273 -23.43 -5.37 -1.48
N LEU A 274 -23.78 -6.06 -2.56
CA LEU A 274 -24.68 -5.55 -3.60
C LEU A 274 -26.09 -5.24 -3.03
N ALA A 275 -26.64 -6.15 -2.25
CA ALA A 275 -27.94 -5.95 -1.60
C ALA A 275 -27.90 -4.73 -0.65
N TYR A 276 -26.86 -4.62 0.18
CA TYR A 276 -26.66 -3.48 1.06
C TYR A 276 -26.57 -2.15 0.30
N LEU A 277 -25.76 -2.09 -0.77
CA LEU A 277 -25.59 -0.88 -1.57
C LEU A 277 -26.88 -0.49 -2.28
N LYS A 278 -27.62 -1.47 -2.81
CA LYS A 278 -28.92 -1.27 -3.49
C LYS A 278 -29.97 -0.74 -2.51
N LEU A 279 -30.09 -1.33 -1.33
CA LEU A 279 -30.99 -0.86 -0.27
C LEU A 279 -30.70 0.57 0.19
N ARG A 280 -29.45 0.99 0.09
CA ARG A 280 -29.00 2.37 0.41
C ARG A 280 -29.09 3.33 -0.77
N GLY A 281 -29.61 2.91 -1.92
CA GLY A 281 -29.74 3.73 -3.14
C GLY A 281 -28.40 4.10 -3.79
N ARG A 282 -27.31 3.38 -3.49
CA ARG A 282 -25.95 3.69 -3.96
C ARG A 282 -25.68 3.05 -5.33
N ASN A 283 -26.41 3.51 -6.35
CA ASN A 283 -26.44 2.89 -7.68
C ASN A 283 -25.09 2.93 -8.40
N LYS A 284 -24.30 4.00 -8.25
CA LYS A 284 -22.96 4.09 -8.85
C LYS A 284 -22.01 3.07 -8.26
N LYS A 285 -22.06 2.86 -6.94
CA LYS A 285 -21.27 1.80 -6.26
C LYS A 285 -21.67 0.41 -6.71
N VAL A 286 -22.99 0.14 -6.85
CA VAL A 286 -23.51 -1.13 -7.39
C VAL A 286 -22.94 -1.38 -8.80
N SER A 287 -23.04 -0.39 -9.70
CA SER A 287 -22.54 -0.51 -11.07
C SER A 287 -21.03 -0.79 -11.11
N LEU A 288 -20.23 -0.06 -10.30
CA LEU A 288 -18.78 -0.22 -10.25
C LEU A 288 -18.36 -1.54 -9.60
N LEU A 289 -19.06 -2.00 -8.56
CA LEU A 289 -18.83 -3.31 -7.97
C LEU A 289 -19.08 -4.43 -8.99
N LEU A 290 -20.20 -4.39 -9.72
CA LEU A 290 -20.52 -5.37 -10.76
C LEU A 290 -19.49 -5.34 -11.90
N LYS A 291 -19.06 -4.14 -12.31
CA LYS A 291 -17.99 -3.98 -13.30
C LYS A 291 -16.67 -4.61 -12.80
N GLY A 292 -16.29 -4.34 -11.56
CA GLY A 292 -15.08 -4.93 -10.95
C GLY A 292 -15.15 -6.46 -10.89
N ILE A 293 -16.28 -7.04 -10.47
CA ILE A 293 -16.48 -8.48 -10.45
C ILE A 293 -16.36 -9.07 -11.87
N LYS A 294 -17.03 -8.46 -12.86
CA LYS A 294 -16.98 -8.91 -14.25
C LYS A 294 -15.55 -8.89 -14.80
N GLU A 295 -14.84 -7.78 -14.66
CA GLU A 295 -13.46 -7.69 -15.14
C GLU A 295 -12.52 -8.60 -14.34
N GLY A 296 -12.73 -8.73 -13.03
CA GLY A 296 -12.01 -9.67 -12.18
C GLY A 296 -12.08 -11.11 -12.69
N LEU A 297 -13.28 -11.54 -13.11
CA LEU A 297 -13.53 -12.91 -13.59
C LEU A 297 -13.01 -13.14 -15.02
N PHE A 298 -13.19 -12.18 -15.92
CA PHE A 298 -13.05 -12.42 -17.38
C PHE A 298 -11.82 -11.78 -18.01
N THR A 299 -11.08 -10.88 -17.32
CA THR A 299 -9.83 -10.37 -17.88
C THR A 299 -8.83 -11.51 -18.07
N PRO A 300 -8.24 -11.67 -19.28
CA PRO A 300 -7.22 -12.68 -19.55
C PRO A 300 -6.00 -12.50 -18.60
N GLN A 301 -5.50 -13.62 -18.10
CA GLN A 301 -4.34 -13.58 -17.16
C GLN A 301 -3.10 -12.96 -17.82
N THR A 302 -2.89 -13.15 -19.09
CA THR A 302 -1.78 -12.54 -19.85
C THR A 302 -1.80 -11.01 -19.87
N LEU A 303 -2.98 -10.39 -19.73
CA LEU A 303 -3.10 -8.94 -19.61
C LEU A 303 -2.85 -8.43 -18.18
N ILE A 304 -3.14 -9.27 -17.19
CA ILE A 304 -2.91 -8.94 -15.77
C ILE A 304 -1.43 -9.13 -15.41
N TRP A 305 -0.82 -10.17 -15.98
CA TRP A 305 0.55 -10.63 -15.70
C TRP A 305 1.37 -10.68 -16.98
N PRO A 306 1.75 -9.53 -17.56
CA PRO A 306 2.39 -9.50 -18.89
C PRO A 306 3.78 -10.14 -18.96
N ASN A 307 4.42 -10.40 -17.81
CA ASN A 307 5.79 -10.92 -17.71
C ASN A 307 5.87 -12.31 -17.06
N ASN A 308 4.81 -13.12 -17.11
CA ASN A 308 4.80 -14.50 -16.62
C ASN A 308 4.97 -15.51 -17.75
#